data_37d91009c19f3c459e0b4d0689ee552e
#
_entry.id   37d91009c19f3c459e0b4d0689ee552e
#
_cell.length_a   1.000
_cell.length_b   1.000
_cell.length_c   1.000
_cell.angle_alpha   90.00
_cell.angle_beta   90.00
_cell.angle_gamma   90.00
#
_symmetry.space_group_name_H-M   'P 1'
#
loop_
_entity.id
_entity.type
_entity.pdbx_description
1 polymer ?
#
loop_
_entity_poly.entity_id
_entity_poly.type
_entity_poly.pdbx_seq_one_letter_code
_entity_poly.pdbx_strand_id
1 'polypeptide(L)'
;MTTQASQISHDASRFTVLLFVLAFSLSLDFNLVFAGSPSLADRVVEQKLVNGLTVLMVERHQTPVVSLNMTFRVGGVNEQVGQTGLAHLYEHMAFKGTRTVGTKDYEKERPILEESYRVGTELEQRQRELARRSLERPASPEDRAAIEGLQKRFTELQEQAGQFVAANEMALLYQRHGGVGLNAATGKDLTRYMISLPANRLPLWAALEADRMAHPVLREFYKERGVVMEERRLRNDDSPSGLLFETFTSAAFRAHPYGVPTIGWESDILSLTPAETEAFFKAYYGPGNATIAIVGDINPKEVMRLIEQTFGRIPAAPPQPPIVTVEPPQRGERRVEVEFDAEPSVAIGFHKPALGHRDDYVFDVIDAVLSDGLTSRLYANLVREKRIAASVNSDSNYPGVRAPNLFVLNATPLAPHTTAEIEAAIYAELERLKTEPVFAKELEKVLNNLDADLVRALRSNGGLAAQLALYQTVAGDWRYALKARDKIASVTAADIQRVAAEYFTKSNRTVATLVKKAGERKVATAPLHEVAQ
;
A
#
# COMPACT_ATOMS: atom_id res chain seq x y z
N MET A 1 -71.80 -3.32 22.75
CA MET A 1 -72.73 -2.15 22.64
C MET A 1 -72.35 -1.49 21.33
N THR A 2 -73.07 -1.88 20.31
CA THR A 2 -74.14 -1.20 19.55
C THR A 2 -73.53 -0.08 18.68
N THR A 3 -73.42 -0.38 17.35
CA THR A 3 -74.35 -0.02 16.24
C THR A 3 -74.30 1.47 15.90
N GLN A 4 -74.22 1.95 14.68
CA GLN A 4 -74.83 1.62 13.37
C GLN A 4 -74.16 2.55 12.32
N ALA A 5 -73.87 2.12 11.23
CA ALA A 5 -74.22 2.27 9.84
C ALA A 5 -75.28 3.30 9.49
N SER A 6 -75.03 4.13 8.47
CA SER A 6 -76.05 4.32 7.39
C SER A 6 -75.40 5.03 6.17
N GLN A 7 -75.72 4.48 5.02
CA GLN A 7 -75.60 4.97 3.65
C GLN A 7 -76.56 6.10 3.36
N ILE A 8 -76.34 6.83 2.24
CA ILE A 8 -77.30 7.29 1.18
C ILE A 8 -76.48 8.22 0.27
N SER A 9 -76.04 7.91 -0.93
CA SER A 9 -76.59 7.79 -2.28
C SER A 9 -77.14 9.09 -2.93
N HIS A 10 -76.55 9.33 -4.12
CA HIS A 10 -77.06 10.03 -5.31
C HIS A 10 -77.43 11.53 -5.24
N ASP A 11 -76.91 12.38 -6.12
CA ASP A 11 -77.38 12.53 -7.49
C ASP A 11 -76.51 13.43 -8.37
N ALA A 12 -76.57 13.20 -9.65
CA ALA A 12 -75.91 13.90 -10.72
C ALA A 12 -76.66 15.13 -11.17
N SER A 13 -76.03 16.19 -11.59
CA SER A 13 -76.51 16.97 -12.73
C SER A 13 -75.43 17.86 -13.36
N ARG A 14 -75.39 17.74 -14.64
CA ARG A 14 -74.66 18.44 -15.70
C ARG A 14 -74.76 19.96 -15.60
N PHE A 15 -73.68 20.68 -15.82
CA PHE A 15 -73.68 21.93 -16.57
C PHE A 15 -72.43 22.06 -17.44
N THR A 16 -72.70 22.01 -18.75
CA THR A 16 -71.75 22.31 -19.82
C THR A 16 -71.68 23.83 -19.98
N VAL A 17 -70.47 24.41 -19.84
CA VAL A 17 -70.22 25.77 -20.35
C VAL A 17 -69.03 25.73 -21.26
N LEU A 18 -69.28 25.96 -22.53
CA LEU A 18 -68.34 26.20 -23.61
C LEU A 18 -67.76 27.60 -23.42
N LEU A 19 -66.42 27.73 -23.32
CA LEU A 19 -65.78 29.00 -23.54
C LEU A 19 -64.49 28.76 -24.40
N PHE A 20 -64.60 29.27 -25.62
CA PHE A 20 -63.48 29.46 -26.55
C PHE A 20 -62.51 30.44 -25.92
N VAL A 21 -61.17 30.01 -25.77
CA VAL A 21 -60.07 30.94 -25.61
C VAL A 21 -58.99 30.57 -26.59
N LEU A 22 -58.64 31.55 -27.42
CA LEU A 22 -57.65 31.54 -28.46
C LEU A 22 -56.31 30.90 -27.99
N ALA A 23 -55.85 29.97 -28.80
CA ALA A 23 -54.48 29.53 -28.76
C ALA A 23 -53.57 30.67 -29.23
N PHE A 24 -52.83 31.26 -28.30
CA PHE A 24 -51.65 32.03 -28.61
C PHE A 24 -50.43 31.14 -28.30
N SER A 25 -49.93 30.47 -29.33
CA SER A 25 -48.69 29.71 -29.30
C SER A 25 -47.52 30.67 -29.18
N LEU A 26 -47.09 30.97 -27.96
CA LEU A 26 -45.72 31.38 -27.70
C LEU A 26 -44.92 30.13 -27.38
N SER A 27 -44.26 29.60 -28.38
CA SER A 27 -43.12 28.66 -28.22
C SER A 27 -41.96 29.40 -27.60
N LEU A 28 -41.95 29.51 -26.28
CA LEU A 28 -40.74 29.77 -25.52
C LEU A 28 -39.96 28.44 -25.50
N ASP A 29 -39.01 28.31 -26.41
CA ASP A 29 -37.93 27.35 -26.29
C ASP A 29 -37.14 27.62 -25.00
N PHE A 30 -37.63 27.09 -23.89
CA PHE A 30 -36.84 26.90 -22.70
C PHE A 30 -35.85 25.74 -23.00
N ASN A 31 -34.81 26.04 -23.73
CA ASN A 31 -33.58 25.28 -23.64
C ASN A 31 -33.03 25.46 -22.23
N LEU A 32 -33.61 24.75 -21.26
CA LEU A 32 -32.93 24.43 -20.01
C LEU A 32 -31.69 23.61 -20.40
N VAL A 33 -30.61 24.32 -20.68
CA VAL A 33 -29.28 23.74 -20.64
C VAL A 33 -29.12 23.28 -19.20
N PHE A 34 -29.44 22.00 -18.93
CA PHE A 34 -28.93 21.32 -17.78
C PHE A 34 -27.41 21.31 -17.98
N ALA A 35 -26.75 22.35 -17.47
CA ALA A 35 -25.33 22.29 -17.25
C ALA A 35 -25.12 21.10 -16.32
N GLY A 36 -24.77 19.96 -16.88
CA GLY A 36 -24.45 18.76 -16.11
C GLY A 36 -23.44 19.15 -15.05
N SER A 37 -23.61 18.68 -13.84
CA SER A 37 -22.63 18.93 -12.78
C SER A 37 -21.25 18.60 -13.33
N PRO A 38 -20.23 19.48 -13.15
CA PRO A 38 -18.91 19.29 -13.72
C PRO A 38 -18.36 17.92 -13.31
N SER A 39 -17.82 17.19 -14.28
CA SER A 39 -17.22 15.87 -14.04
C SER A 39 -16.08 15.99 -13.03
N LEU A 40 -15.64 14.87 -12.44
CA LEU A 40 -14.46 14.93 -11.58
C LEU A 40 -13.24 15.48 -12.34
N ALA A 41 -13.11 15.15 -13.62
CA ALA A 41 -12.04 15.63 -14.48
C ALA A 41 -12.01 17.17 -14.58
N ASP A 42 -13.18 17.81 -14.63
CA ASP A 42 -13.29 19.27 -14.72
C ASP A 42 -13.02 19.99 -13.38
N ARG A 43 -13.05 19.26 -12.27
CA ARG A 43 -12.86 19.80 -10.91
C ARG A 43 -11.44 19.66 -10.39
N VAL A 44 -10.63 18.81 -10.99
CA VAL A 44 -9.23 18.64 -10.57
C VAL A 44 -8.38 19.75 -11.18
N VAL A 45 -7.82 20.57 -10.33
CA VAL A 45 -6.81 21.57 -10.72
C VAL A 45 -5.43 20.92 -10.61
N GLU A 46 -4.78 20.71 -11.75
CA GLU A 46 -3.43 20.16 -11.85
C GLU A 46 -2.42 21.27 -12.11
N GLN A 47 -1.36 21.32 -11.32
CA GLN A 47 -0.25 22.26 -11.49
C GLN A 47 1.08 21.53 -11.30
N LYS A 48 2.09 21.96 -12.04
CA LYS A 48 3.45 21.44 -11.90
C LYS A 48 4.41 22.60 -11.65
N LEU A 49 5.16 22.53 -10.55
CA LEU A 49 6.18 23.52 -10.20
C LEU A 49 7.42 23.36 -11.09
N VAL A 50 8.24 24.40 -11.15
CA VAL A 50 9.50 24.42 -11.91
C VAL A 50 10.46 23.32 -11.44
N ASN A 51 10.46 22.99 -10.14
CA ASN A 51 11.27 21.91 -9.57
C ASN A 51 10.71 20.49 -9.80
N GLY A 52 9.61 20.39 -10.56
CA GLY A 52 9.02 19.11 -10.98
C GLY A 52 7.91 18.59 -10.08
N LEU A 53 7.64 19.19 -8.92
CA LEU A 53 6.56 18.79 -8.02
C LEU A 53 5.20 18.91 -8.71
N THR A 54 4.42 17.84 -8.69
CA THR A 54 3.04 17.81 -9.19
C THR A 54 2.06 18.04 -8.04
N VAL A 55 1.13 18.99 -8.21
CA VAL A 55 0.09 19.34 -7.23
C VAL A 55 -1.28 19.15 -7.85
N LEU A 56 -2.10 18.33 -7.23
CA LEU A 56 -3.48 18.03 -7.60
C LEU A 56 -4.42 18.58 -6.54
N MET A 57 -5.38 19.41 -6.92
CA MET A 57 -6.29 20.07 -5.98
C MET A 57 -7.74 19.86 -6.37
N VAL A 58 -8.58 19.60 -5.39
CA VAL A 58 -10.04 19.54 -5.56
C VAL A 58 -10.73 20.32 -4.44
N GLU A 59 -11.46 21.36 -4.86
CA GLU A 59 -12.24 22.22 -3.97
C GLU A 59 -13.54 21.53 -3.54
N ARG A 60 -13.80 21.46 -2.21
CA ARG A 60 -15.00 20.93 -1.58
C ARG A 60 -15.29 21.66 -0.27
N HIS A 61 -16.40 22.41 -0.22
CA HIS A 61 -16.76 23.28 0.91
C HIS A 61 -17.81 22.69 1.86
N GLN A 62 -18.11 21.37 1.79
CA GLN A 62 -19.12 20.77 2.68
C GLN A 62 -18.71 20.75 4.16
N THR A 63 -17.40 20.71 4.42
CA THR A 63 -16.83 20.73 5.77
C THR A 63 -15.52 21.52 5.75
N PRO A 64 -15.16 22.27 6.82
CA PRO A 64 -13.93 23.07 6.89
C PRO A 64 -12.70 22.19 7.16
N VAL A 65 -12.53 21.13 6.37
CA VAL A 65 -11.45 20.14 6.50
C VAL A 65 -10.77 19.96 5.16
N VAL A 66 -9.45 19.79 5.18
CA VAL A 66 -8.62 19.42 4.04
C VAL A 66 -7.94 18.09 4.31
N SER A 67 -7.98 17.19 3.32
CA SER A 67 -7.22 15.93 3.31
C SER A 67 -6.04 16.05 2.35
N LEU A 68 -4.90 15.61 2.81
CA LEU A 68 -3.59 15.82 2.23
C LEU A 68 -2.91 14.46 2.03
N ASN A 69 -2.42 14.24 0.82
CA ASN A 69 -1.65 13.04 0.50
C ASN A 69 -0.41 13.47 -0.28
N MET A 70 0.76 13.19 0.25
CA MET A 70 2.04 13.38 -0.42
C MET A 70 2.63 12.01 -0.73
N THR A 71 2.83 11.71 -2.02
CA THR A 71 3.29 10.41 -2.49
C THR A 71 4.56 10.58 -3.30
N PHE A 72 5.56 9.76 -2.99
CA PHE A 72 6.81 9.65 -3.75
C PHE A 72 6.81 8.37 -4.57
N ARG A 73 7.30 8.44 -5.80
CA ARG A 73 7.44 7.29 -6.71
C ARG A 73 8.68 6.49 -6.35
N VAL A 74 8.76 6.02 -5.11
CA VAL A 74 9.86 5.24 -4.54
C VAL A 74 9.33 4.23 -3.55
N GLY A 75 9.85 3.02 -3.59
CA GLY A 75 9.52 1.94 -2.67
C GLY A 75 10.56 0.82 -2.78
N GLY A 76 10.24 -0.36 -2.27
CA GLY A 76 11.17 -1.49 -2.27
C GLY A 76 11.73 -1.89 -3.65
N VAL A 77 11.04 -1.52 -4.74
CA VAL A 77 11.53 -1.79 -6.12
C VAL A 77 12.75 -0.93 -6.51
N ASN A 78 13.01 0.15 -5.79
CA ASN A 78 14.12 1.07 -6.05
C ASN A 78 15.38 0.74 -5.25
N GLU A 79 15.32 -0.28 -4.40
CA GLU A 79 16.42 -0.71 -3.55
C GLU A 79 17.39 -1.64 -4.28
N GLN A 80 18.60 -1.72 -3.76
CA GLN A 80 19.65 -2.60 -4.30
C GLN A 80 19.90 -3.77 -3.34
N VAL A 81 20.44 -4.86 -3.87
CA VAL A 81 20.91 -5.99 -3.07
C VAL A 81 21.95 -5.50 -2.05
N GLY A 82 21.80 -5.89 -0.81
CA GLY A 82 22.64 -5.42 0.32
C GLY A 82 22.12 -4.14 0.99
N GLN A 83 21.08 -3.52 0.43
CA GLN A 83 20.47 -2.28 0.94
C GLN A 83 18.95 -2.35 0.95
N THR A 84 18.39 -3.55 1.09
CA THR A 84 16.95 -3.75 1.13
C THR A 84 16.36 -3.25 2.45
N GLY A 85 15.14 -2.68 2.40
CA GLY A 85 14.48 -2.06 3.55
C GLY A 85 14.76 -0.56 3.70
N LEU A 86 15.58 0.06 2.82
CA LEU A 86 15.90 1.50 2.88
C LEU A 86 14.67 2.38 2.74
N ALA A 87 13.75 2.05 1.83
CA ALA A 87 12.55 2.84 1.61
C ALA A 87 11.64 2.84 2.86
N HIS A 88 11.51 1.69 3.50
CA HIS A 88 10.75 1.53 4.73
C HIS A 88 11.43 2.19 5.93
N LEU A 89 12.73 1.98 6.10
CA LEU A 89 13.50 2.65 7.15
C LEU A 89 13.43 4.18 7.00
N TYR A 90 13.52 4.69 5.75
CA TYR A 90 13.39 6.14 5.54
C TYR A 90 11.97 6.65 5.86
N GLU A 91 10.92 5.88 5.61
CA GLU A 91 9.57 6.22 6.06
C GLU A 91 9.55 6.49 7.56
N HIS A 92 10.15 5.62 8.38
CA HIS A 92 10.28 5.80 9.83
C HIS A 92 11.12 7.04 10.17
N MET A 93 12.26 7.20 9.51
CA MET A 93 13.16 8.34 9.73
C MET A 93 12.50 9.67 9.39
N ALA A 94 11.57 9.72 8.45
CA ALA A 94 10.86 10.92 8.06
C ALA A 94 10.00 11.53 9.19
N PHE A 95 9.69 10.77 10.25
CA PHE A 95 9.00 11.25 11.44
C PHE A 95 9.94 11.72 12.56
N LYS A 96 11.26 11.54 12.41
CA LYS A 96 12.25 11.98 13.41
C LYS A 96 12.54 13.47 13.38
N GLY A 97 11.94 14.17 12.42
CA GLY A 97 11.98 15.62 12.31
C GLY A 97 13.05 16.17 11.38
N THR A 98 13.31 17.45 11.53
CA THR A 98 14.11 18.28 10.64
C THR A 98 15.17 19.04 11.42
N ARG A 99 15.75 20.07 10.80
CA ARG A 99 16.63 21.01 11.51
C ARG A 99 15.86 21.93 12.50
N THR A 100 14.54 22.04 12.34
CA THR A 100 13.69 22.96 13.13
C THR A 100 12.67 22.23 14.02
N VAL A 101 12.34 20.98 13.69
CA VAL A 101 11.36 20.14 14.39
C VAL A 101 12.03 18.85 14.86
N GLY A 102 11.67 18.37 16.04
CA GLY A 102 12.26 17.16 16.65
C GLY A 102 13.56 17.42 17.41
N THR A 103 13.94 18.68 17.59
CA THR A 103 15.15 19.09 18.30
C THR A 103 14.93 20.31 19.18
N LYS A 104 15.64 20.38 20.30
CA LYS A 104 15.69 21.57 21.17
C LYS A 104 16.73 22.60 20.70
N ASP A 105 17.81 22.15 20.02
CA ASP A 105 18.88 23.00 19.53
C ASP A 105 19.72 22.22 18.49
N TYR A 106 19.40 22.38 17.20
CA TYR A 106 20.05 21.64 16.12
C TYR A 106 21.53 21.99 15.96
N GLU A 107 21.93 23.23 16.19
CA GLU A 107 23.33 23.64 16.02
C GLU A 107 24.26 22.95 17.03
N LYS A 108 23.78 22.68 18.24
CA LYS A 108 24.49 21.88 19.22
C LYS A 108 24.37 20.38 19.00
N GLU A 109 23.22 19.91 18.49
CA GLU A 109 22.94 18.51 18.21
C GLU A 109 23.78 17.99 17.03
N ARG A 110 23.89 18.76 15.95
CA ARG A 110 24.48 18.36 14.67
C ARG A 110 25.88 17.73 14.81
N PRO A 111 26.89 18.38 15.46
CA PRO A 111 28.24 17.79 15.55
C PRO A 111 28.25 16.47 16.33
N ILE A 112 27.34 16.30 17.30
CA ILE A 112 27.23 15.06 18.07
C ILE A 112 26.63 13.94 17.20
N LEU A 113 25.62 14.26 16.39
CA LEU A 113 25.02 13.31 15.44
C LEU A 113 26.04 12.86 14.39
N GLU A 114 26.78 13.82 13.78
CA GLU A 114 27.79 13.53 12.76
C GLU A 114 28.89 12.61 13.33
N GLU A 115 29.35 12.88 14.54
CA GLU A 115 30.34 12.03 15.23
C GLU A 115 29.73 10.65 15.60
N SER A 116 28.48 10.60 16.06
CA SER A 116 27.77 9.35 16.35
C SER A 116 27.63 8.47 15.12
N TYR A 117 27.32 9.06 13.96
CA TYR A 117 27.24 8.31 12.69
C TYR A 117 28.61 7.74 12.29
N ARG A 118 29.68 8.52 12.41
CA ARG A 118 31.03 8.09 12.12
C ARG A 118 31.47 6.93 13.01
N VAL A 119 31.33 7.09 14.32
CA VAL A 119 31.73 6.09 15.32
C VAL A 119 30.87 4.82 15.21
N GLY A 120 29.56 4.96 15.01
CA GLY A 120 28.66 3.83 14.83
C GLY A 120 28.98 3.02 13.58
N THR A 121 29.25 3.69 12.45
CA THR A 121 29.66 3.02 11.20
C THR A 121 31.01 2.31 11.37
N GLU A 122 31.99 2.94 12.03
CA GLU A 122 33.30 2.32 12.30
C GLU A 122 33.16 1.09 13.22
N LEU A 123 32.35 1.20 14.27
CA LEU A 123 32.06 0.10 15.20
C LEU A 123 31.53 -1.13 14.44
N GLU A 124 30.50 -0.93 13.62
CA GLU A 124 29.88 -2.02 12.85
C GLU A 124 30.83 -2.62 11.80
N GLN A 125 31.63 -1.79 11.15
CA GLN A 125 32.64 -2.30 10.21
C GLN A 125 33.68 -3.19 10.91
N ARG A 126 34.17 -2.77 12.07
CA ARG A 126 35.11 -3.56 12.87
C ARG A 126 34.50 -4.84 13.41
N GLN A 127 33.25 -4.79 13.86
CA GLN A 127 32.55 -5.98 14.33
C GLN A 127 32.37 -7.01 13.19
N ARG A 128 31.96 -6.55 11.99
CA ARG A 128 31.82 -7.42 10.80
C ARG A 128 33.16 -7.99 10.34
N GLU A 129 34.23 -7.19 10.34
CA GLU A 129 35.56 -7.65 9.99
C GLU A 129 36.06 -8.68 11.00
N LEU A 130 35.83 -8.42 12.30
CA LEU A 130 36.20 -9.37 13.34
C LEU A 130 35.42 -10.69 13.23
N ALA A 131 34.12 -10.62 13.02
CA ALA A 131 33.27 -11.80 12.84
C ALA A 131 33.76 -12.67 11.66
N ARG A 132 34.11 -12.04 10.53
CA ARG A 132 34.66 -12.74 9.36
C ARG A 132 36.01 -13.37 9.66
N ARG A 133 36.92 -12.65 10.34
CA ARG A 133 38.27 -13.19 10.71
C ARG A 133 38.19 -14.27 11.78
N SER A 134 37.19 -14.22 12.66
CA SER A 134 36.99 -15.18 13.75
C SER A 134 36.67 -16.60 13.26
N LEU A 135 36.25 -16.75 12.00
CA LEU A 135 36.12 -18.07 11.36
C LEU A 135 37.48 -18.77 11.19
N GLU A 136 38.55 -18.01 11.12
CA GLU A 136 39.92 -18.53 10.90
C GLU A 136 40.79 -18.41 12.17
N ARG A 137 40.60 -17.36 12.96
CA ARG A 137 41.38 -17.05 14.14
C ARG A 137 40.57 -16.34 15.23
N PRO A 138 40.66 -16.73 16.52
CA PRO A 138 40.00 -16.03 17.62
C PRO A 138 40.38 -14.53 17.68
N ALA A 139 39.42 -13.70 18.16
CA ALA A 139 39.66 -12.28 18.37
C ALA A 139 40.80 -12.03 19.36
N SER A 140 41.71 -11.13 19.01
CA SER A 140 42.79 -10.73 19.92
C SER A 140 42.25 -9.86 21.07
N PRO A 141 42.98 -9.74 22.19
CA PRO A 141 42.65 -8.79 23.25
C PRO A 141 42.56 -7.35 22.75
N GLU A 142 43.43 -6.95 21.80
CA GLU A 142 43.50 -5.63 21.19
C GLU A 142 42.24 -5.38 20.32
N ASP A 143 41.77 -6.35 19.53
CA ASP A 143 40.55 -6.26 18.74
C ASP A 143 39.34 -6.02 19.65
N ARG A 144 39.25 -6.77 20.78
CA ARG A 144 38.15 -6.63 21.74
C ARG A 144 38.18 -5.27 22.42
N ALA A 145 39.33 -4.81 22.91
CA ALA A 145 39.48 -3.51 23.56
C ALA A 145 39.15 -2.35 22.60
N ALA A 146 39.52 -2.44 21.34
CA ALA A 146 39.17 -1.45 20.33
C ALA A 146 37.63 -1.37 20.09
N ILE A 147 36.96 -2.52 19.98
CA ILE A 147 35.50 -2.58 19.84
C ILE A 147 34.80 -2.05 21.09
N GLU A 148 35.26 -2.44 22.29
CA GLU A 148 34.70 -1.96 23.55
C GLU A 148 34.85 -0.44 23.69
N GLY A 149 36.00 0.12 23.31
CA GLY A 149 36.22 1.57 23.30
C GLY A 149 35.28 2.30 22.35
N LEU A 150 35.08 1.79 21.14
CA LEU A 150 34.12 2.34 20.17
C LEU A 150 32.67 2.22 20.67
N GLN A 151 32.31 1.07 21.25
CA GLN A 151 30.96 0.86 21.81
C GLN A 151 30.65 1.85 22.93
N LYS A 152 31.59 2.04 23.84
CA LYS A 152 31.45 3.03 24.92
C LYS A 152 31.29 4.45 24.36
N ARG A 153 32.17 4.86 23.44
CA ARG A 153 32.11 6.17 22.80
C ARG A 153 30.79 6.38 22.05
N PHE A 154 30.34 5.37 21.33
CA PHE A 154 29.07 5.41 20.61
C PHE A 154 27.86 5.61 21.56
N THR A 155 27.82 4.85 22.66
CA THR A 155 26.77 4.99 23.67
C THR A 155 26.75 6.39 24.28
N GLU A 156 27.93 6.93 24.65
CA GLU A 156 28.03 8.31 25.18
C GLU A 156 27.52 9.34 24.17
N LEU A 157 27.82 9.19 22.89
CA LEU A 157 27.35 10.10 21.84
C LEU A 157 25.83 10.01 21.64
N GLN A 158 25.26 8.81 21.70
CA GLN A 158 23.81 8.62 21.62
C GLN A 158 23.09 9.26 22.82
N GLU A 159 23.62 9.12 24.01
CA GLU A 159 23.08 9.77 25.23
C GLU A 159 23.16 11.30 25.11
N GLN A 160 24.28 11.83 24.64
CA GLN A 160 24.45 13.28 24.44
C GLN A 160 23.46 13.81 23.37
N ALA A 161 23.33 13.13 22.21
CA ALA A 161 22.38 13.51 21.17
C ALA A 161 20.94 13.44 21.68
N GLY A 162 20.60 12.41 22.48
CA GLY A 162 19.28 12.22 23.07
C GLY A 162 18.79 13.38 23.92
N GLN A 163 19.71 14.16 24.53
CA GLN A 163 19.35 15.35 25.31
C GLN A 163 18.69 16.46 24.48
N PHE A 164 18.98 16.51 23.19
CA PHE A 164 18.42 17.48 22.26
C PHE A 164 17.13 17.00 21.60
N VAL A 165 16.80 15.73 21.65
CA VAL A 165 15.62 15.18 20.98
C VAL A 165 14.33 15.71 21.62
N ALA A 166 13.45 16.26 20.77
CA ALA A 166 12.05 16.54 21.08
C ALA A 166 11.20 15.41 20.47
N ALA A 167 10.98 14.37 21.27
CA ALA A 167 10.35 13.13 20.80
C ALA A 167 8.95 13.36 20.23
N ASN A 168 8.68 12.77 19.06
CA ASN A 168 7.38 12.79 18.37
C ASN A 168 6.82 14.20 18.07
N GLU A 169 7.66 15.24 18.07
CA GLU A 169 7.22 16.63 17.98
C GLU A 169 6.37 16.88 16.73
N MET A 170 6.74 16.34 15.56
CA MET A 170 5.97 16.48 14.33
C MET A 170 4.53 15.93 14.49
N ALA A 171 4.37 14.75 15.03
CA ALA A 171 3.06 14.16 15.29
C ALA A 171 2.25 14.95 16.33
N LEU A 172 2.90 15.42 17.38
CA LEU A 172 2.29 16.26 18.42
C LEU A 172 1.86 17.63 17.86
N LEU A 173 2.63 18.23 16.96
CA LEU A 173 2.24 19.48 16.29
C LEU A 173 0.96 19.26 15.47
N TYR A 174 0.88 18.20 14.67
CA TYR A 174 -0.34 17.89 13.93
C TYR A 174 -1.52 17.63 14.86
N GLN A 175 -1.34 16.81 15.88
CA GLN A 175 -2.39 16.49 16.85
C GLN A 175 -2.94 17.73 17.57
N ARG A 176 -2.06 18.62 18.07
CA ARG A 176 -2.45 19.88 18.73
C ARG A 176 -3.22 20.83 17.82
N HIS A 177 -3.03 20.71 16.52
CA HIS A 177 -3.71 21.52 15.50
C HIS A 177 -4.89 20.80 14.82
N GLY A 178 -5.42 19.73 15.43
CA GLY A 178 -6.61 19.02 14.97
C GLY A 178 -6.36 18.04 13.82
N GLY A 179 -5.10 17.60 13.63
CA GLY A 179 -4.74 16.57 12.67
C GLY A 179 -5.30 15.21 13.04
N VAL A 180 -5.91 14.55 12.07
CA VAL A 180 -6.44 13.19 12.21
C VAL A 180 -5.97 12.31 11.06
N GLY A 181 -5.78 11.01 11.32
CA GLY A 181 -5.35 10.05 10.32
C GLY A 181 -3.92 10.28 9.82
N LEU A 182 -3.03 10.88 10.65
CA LEU A 182 -1.60 10.94 10.35
C LEU A 182 -1.08 9.52 10.20
N ASN A 183 -0.60 9.18 9.01
CA ASN A 183 -0.05 7.88 8.71
C ASN A 183 0.91 7.95 7.53
N ALA A 184 1.73 6.91 7.38
CA ALA A 184 2.56 6.68 6.21
C ALA A 184 2.48 5.20 5.80
N ALA A 185 2.88 4.91 4.59
CA ALA A 185 3.00 3.54 4.10
C ALA A 185 4.00 3.46 2.95
N THR A 186 4.87 2.47 3.03
CA THR A 186 5.81 2.10 1.97
C THR A 186 5.40 0.77 1.36
N GLY A 187 5.21 0.77 0.05
CA GLY A 187 4.98 -0.44 -0.76
C GLY A 187 6.15 -0.71 -1.71
N LYS A 188 5.89 -1.54 -2.71
CA LYS A 188 6.90 -1.80 -3.76
C LYS A 188 7.15 -0.57 -4.62
N ASP A 189 6.11 0.16 -4.97
CA ASP A 189 6.13 1.17 -6.02
C ASP A 189 6.14 2.61 -5.53
N LEU A 190 5.74 2.83 -4.28
CA LEU A 190 5.55 4.17 -3.73
C LEU A 190 5.68 4.21 -2.20
N THR A 191 6.04 5.40 -1.70
CA THR A 191 5.93 5.77 -0.28
C THR A 191 4.99 6.97 -0.19
N ARG A 192 4.03 6.92 0.72
CA ARG A 192 3.00 7.96 0.89
C ARG A 192 2.88 8.40 2.33
N TYR A 193 2.57 9.70 2.50
CA TYR A 193 2.28 10.32 3.78
C TYR A 193 0.92 10.99 3.71
N MET A 194 0.06 10.78 4.69
CA MET A 194 -1.31 11.24 4.65
C MET A 194 -1.77 11.82 5.98
N ILE A 195 -2.62 12.85 5.92
CA ILE A 195 -3.26 13.48 7.07
C ILE A 195 -4.51 14.26 6.63
N SER A 196 -5.45 14.44 7.54
CA SER A 196 -6.53 15.41 7.39
C SER A 196 -6.44 16.47 8.50
N LEU A 197 -6.67 17.73 8.14
CA LEU A 197 -6.53 18.89 9.02
C LEU A 197 -7.72 19.85 8.86
N PRO A 198 -8.04 20.67 9.88
CA PRO A 198 -8.85 21.85 9.65
C PRO A 198 -8.25 22.71 8.53
N ALA A 199 -9.06 23.24 7.63
CA ALA A 199 -8.61 23.95 6.41
C ALA A 199 -7.66 25.13 6.74
N ASN A 200 -7.90 25.85 7.83
CA ASN A 200 -7.04 26.94 8.30
C ASN A 200 -5.66 26.50 8.81
N ARG A 201 -5.38 25.19 8.83
CA ARG A 201 -4.07 24.61 9.23
C ARG A 201 -3.24 24.14 8.03
N LEU A 202 -3.73 24.33 6.81
CA LEU A 202 -2.95 24.02 5.60
C LEU A 202 -1.58 24.70 5.57
N PRO A 203 -1.40 25.98 6.03
CA PRO A 203 -0.07 26.61 6.08
C PRO A 203 0.91 25.88 7.02
N LEU A 204 0.43 25.34 8.16
CA LEU A 204 1.26 24.54 9.06
C LEU A 204 1.76 23.26 8.35
N TRP A 205 0.85 22.54 7.68
CA TRP A 205 1.22 21.36 6.92
C TRP A 205 2.25 21.67 5.84
N ALA A 206 2.02 22.71 5.05
CA ALA A 206 2.92 23.09 3.98
C ALA A 206 4.33 23.42 4.49
N ALA A 207 4.43 24.11 5.64
CA ALA A 207 5.71 24.43 6.27
C ALA A 207 6.43 23.17 6.77
N LEU A 208 5.72 22.29 7.49
CA LEU A 208 6.30 21.06 8.07
C LEU A 208 6.74 20.07 6.99
N GLU A 209 5.91 19.84 5.98
CA GLU A 209 6.22 18.89 4.93
C GLU A 209 7.30 19.40 3.96
N ALA A 210 7.31 20.69 3.67
CA ALA A 210 8.39 21.28 2.87
C ALA A 210 9.74 21.22 3.62
N ASP A 211 9.75 21.47 4.92
CA ASP A 211 10.97 21.34 5.74
C ASP A 211 11.42 19.88 5.82
N ARG A 212 10.48 18.93 5.99
CA ARG A 212 10.78 17.50 5.97
C ARG A 212 11.36 17.04 4.62
N MET A 213 10.85 17.56 3.50
CA MET A 213 11.37 17.25 2.16
C MET A 213 12.75 17.89 1.93
N ALA A 214 13.03 19.06 2.52
CA ALA A 214 14.27 19.80 2.28
C ALA A 214 15.40 19.44 3.26
N HIS A 215 15.08 19.20 4.53
CA HIS A 215 16.04 19.15 5.62
C HIS A 215 15.77 18.04 6.63
N PRO A 216 15.51 16.78 6.22
CA PRO A 216 15.33 15.70 7.19
C PRO A 216 16.62 15.47 7.99
N VAL A 217 16.47 15.05 9.22
CA VAL A 217 17.59 14.69 10.08
C VAL A 217 17.38 13.27 10.60
N LEU A 218 18.35 12.39 10.42
CA LEU A 218 18.26 10.97 10.75
C LEU A 218 18.50 10.73 12.27
N ARG A 219 17.76 11.44 13.13
CA ARG A 219 17.86 11.31 14.59
C ARG A 219 17.53 9.90 15.04
N GLU A 220 18.23 9.44 16.07
CA GLU A 220 18.00 8.11 16.63
C GLU A 220 18.09 6.97 15.59
N PHE A 221 18.88 7.14 14.51
CA PHE A 221 18.97 6.21 13.37
C PHE A 221 19.12 4.74 13.80
N TYR A 222 20.11 4.45 14.64
CA TYR A 222 20.40 3.07 15.06
C TYR A 222 19.29 2.49 15.96
N LYS A 223 18.63 3.32 16.74
CA LYS A 223 17.47 2.92 17.54
C LYS A 223 16.29 2.59 16.63
N GLU A 224 16.02 3.44 15.63
CA GLU A 224 14.91 3.24 14.71
C GLU A 224 15.13 2.03 13.80
N ARG A 225 16.38 1.80 13.39
CA ARG A 225 16.75 0.56 12.70
C ARG A 225 16.42 -0.68 13.55
N GLY A 226 16.64 -0.62 14.87
CA GLY A 226 16.20 -1.65 15.81
C GLY A 226 14.67 -1.81 15.89
N VAL A 227 13.92 -0.70 15.78
CA VAL A 227 12.45 -0.75 15.70
C VAL A 227 11.99 -1.44 14.43
N VAL A 228 12.59 -1.13 13.28
CA VAL A 228 12.28 -1.82 12.00
C VAL A 228 12.63 -3.31 12.07
N MET A 229 13.72 -3.67 12.74
CA MET A 229 14.07 -5.08 12.98
C MET A 229 13.01 -5.81 13.80
N GLU A 230 12.52 -5.17 14.86
CA GLU A 230 11.45 -5.74 15.69
C GLU A 230 10.12 -5.85 14.92
N GLU A 231 9.82 -4.86 14.08
CA GLU A 231 8.66 -4.92 13.18
C GLU A 231 8.78 -6.07 12.18
N ARG A 232 9.98 -6.27 11.58
CA ARG A 232 10.23 -7.42 10.71
C ARG A 232 9.99 -8.73 11.45
N ARG A 233 10.53 -8.86 12.66
CA ARG A 233 10.31 -10.05 13.48
C ARG A 233 8.83 -10.33 13.68
N LEU A 234 8.04 -9.32 14.06
CA LEU A 234 6.62 -9.47 14.34
C LEU A 234 5.77 -9.72 13.07
N ARG A 235 6.11 -9.08 11.95
CA ARG A 235 5.29 -9.14 10.73
C ARG A 235 5.69 -10.24 9.77
N ASN A 236 6.95 -10.67 9.78
CA ASN A 236 7.50 -11.65 8.86
C ASN A 236 7.96 -12.91 9.58
N ASP A 237 8.93 -12.79 10.50
CA ASP A 237 9.65 -13.96 11.02
C ASP A 237 8.78 -14.77 12.00
N ASP A 238 8.01 -14.10 12.88
CA ASP A 238 7.08 -14.70 13.84
C ASP A 238 5.63 -14.78 13.31
N SER A 239 5.40 -14.36 12.05
CA SER A 239 4.08 -14.37 11.43
C SER A 239 3.97 -15.48 10.38
N PRO A 240 3.08 -16.47 10.56
CA PRO A 240 2.91 -17.56 9.59
C PRO A 240 2.54 -17.04 8.20
N SER A 241 1.65 -16.06 8.12
CA SER A 241 1.28 -15.42 6.84
C SER A 241 2.42 -14.57 6.28
N GLY A 242 3.15 -13.83 7.12
CA GLY A 242 4.30 -13.04 6.70
C GLY A 242 5.38 -13.89 6.06
N LEU A 243 5.78 -14.97 6.73
CA LEU A 243 6.78 -15.90 6.22
C LEU A 243 6.32 -16.62 4.94
N LEU A 244 5.04 -17.03 4.89
CA LEU A 244 4.45 -17.65 3.69
C LEU A 244 4.53 -16.71 2.50
N PHE A 245 4.08 -15.46 2.65
CA PHE A 245 4.06 -14.49 1.54
C PHE A 245 5.45 -14.00 1.14
N GLU A 246 6.40 -13.88 2.07
CA GLU A 246 7.81 -13.59 1.77
C GLU A 246 8.43 -14.70 0.92
N THR A 247 8.26 -15.96 1.34
CA THR A 247 8.76 -17.13 0.62
C THR A 247 8.09 -17.29 -0.75
N PHE A 248 6.76 -17.11 -0.79
CA PHE A 248 5.97 -17.13 -2.01
C PHE A 248 6.47 -16.11 -3.04
N THR A 249 6.64 -14.86 -2.60
CA THR A 249 7.04 -13.74 -3.46
C THR A 249 8.46 -13.93 -4.00
N SER A 250 9.38 -14.36 -3.14
CA SER A 250 10.75 -14.68 -3.52
C SER A 250 10.84 -15.85 -4.51
N ALA A 251 9.95 -16.82 -4.41
CA ALA A 251 9.85 -17.91 -5.38
C ALA A 251 9.22 -17.46 -6.71
N ALA A 252 8.24 -16.56 -6.66
CA ALA A 252 7.54 -16.08 -7.84
C ALA A 252 8.40 -15.17 -8.72
N PHE A 253 9.25 -14.33 -8.13
CA PHE A 253 10.13 -13.43 -8.87
C PHE A 253 11.59 -13.88 -8.78
N ARG A 254 12.17 -14.17 -9.94
CA ARG A 254 13.56 -14.63 -10.05
C ARG A 254 14.56 -13.48 -10.16
N ALA A 255 14.16 -12.42 -10.83
CA ALA A 255 15.05 -11.32 -11.19
C ALA A 255 14.50 -9.95 -10.78
N HIS A 256 13.20 -9.72 -10.94
CA HIS A 256 12.61 -8.42 -10.65
C HIS A 256 12.60 -8.14 -9.14
N PRO A 257 12.88 -6.90 -8.69
CA PRO A 257 12.92 -6.54 -7.26
C PRO A 257 11.59 -6.73 -6.49
N TYR A 258 10.51 -7.04 -7.18
CA TYR A 258 9.26 -7.46 -6.52
C TYR A 258 9.43 -8.72 -5.67
N GLY A 259 10.42 -9.56 -5.94
CA GLY A 259 10.75 -10.74 -5.13
C GLY A 259 11.37 -10.45 -3.76
N VAL A 260 11.82 -9.22 -3.51
CA VAL A 260 12.45 -8.81 -2.24
C VAL A 260 11.38 -8.32 -1.26
N PRO A 261 11.40 -8.63 0.04
CA PRO A 261 10.43 -8.08 0.99
C PRO A 261 10.56 -6.56 1.11
N THR A 262 9.43 -5.85 1.24
CA THR A 262 9.44 -4.37 1.35
C THR A 262 10.10 -3.89 2.63
N ILE A 263 9.98 -4.67 3.72
CA ILE A 263 10.64 -4.37 4.99
C ILE A 263 12.16 -4.58 4.91
N GLY A 264 12.65 -5.31 3.90
CA GLY A 264 14.06 -5.66 3.71
C GLY A 264 14.45 -7.00 4.34
N TRP A 265 15.61 -7.53 3.94
CA TRP A 265 16.22 -8.70 4.59
C TRP A 265 16.86 -8.29 5.91
N GLU A 266 16.81 -9.16 6.91
CA GLU A 266 17.41 -8.92 8.24
C GLU A 266 18.88 -8.49 8.14
N SER A 267 19.70 -9.22 7.37
CA SER A 267 21.12 -8.92 7.17
C SER A 267 21.37 -7.55 6.57
N ASP A 268 20.50 -7.13 5.65
CA ASP A 268 20.61 -5.84 4.98
C ASP A 268 20.22 -4.72 5.96
N ILE A 269 19.08 -4.83 6.63
CA ILE A 269 18.60 -3.84 7.61
C ILE A 269 19.69 -3.61 8.68
N LEU A 270 20.27 -4.68 9.23
CA LEU A 270 21.36 -4.59 10.22
C LEU A 270 22.62 -3.91 9.66
N SER A 271 22.79 -3.88 8.34
CA SER A 271 23.95 -3.28 7.69
C SER A 271 23.74 -1.86 7.20
N LEU A 272 22.49 -1.36 7.15
CA LEU A 272 22.19 -0.01 6.69
C LEU A 272 22.88 1.05 7.53
N THR A 273 23.42 2.05 6.85
CA THR A 273 24.14 3.17 7.46
C THR A 273 23.39 4.49 7.27
N PRO A 274 23.64 5.51 8.12
CA PRO A 274 23.11 6.86 7.91
C PRO A 274 23.47 7.44 6.54
N ALA A 275 24.69 7.19 6.05
CA ALA A 275 25.17 7.71 4.77
C ALA A 275 24.40 7.11 3.58
N GLU A 276 24.13 5.80 3.58
CA GLU A 276 23.31 5.13 2.55
C GLU A 276 21.86 5.62 2.59
N THR A 277 21.29 5.78 3.78
CA THR A 277 19.92 6.30 3.96
C THR A 277 19.81 7.74 3.47
N GLU A 278 20.79 8.59 3.74
CA GLU A 278 20.83 9.97 3.23
C GLU A 278 21.00 9.99 1.70
N ALA A 279 21.83 9.11 1.14
CA ALA A 279 22.01 8.99 -0.31
C ALA A 279 20.72 8.53 -1.01
N PHE A 280 20.01 7.57 -0.43
CA PHE A 280 18.71 7.10 -0.92
C PHE A 280 17.65 8.21 -0.86
N PHE A 281 17.58 8.94 0.24
CA PHE A 281 16.72 10.11 0.35
C PHE A 281 16.99 11.13 -0.76
N LYS A 282 18.24 11.55 -0.94
CA LYS A 282 18.64 12.53 -1.96
C LYS A 282 18.31 12.07 -3.38
N ALA A 283 18.39 10.76 -3.64
CA ALA A 283 18.09 10.20 -4.95
C ALA A 283 16.58 10.16 -5.25
N TYR A 284 15.73 9.91 -4.26
CA TYR A 284 14.34 9.53 -4.52
C TYR A 284 13.28 10.45 -3.91
N TYR A 285 13.55 11.19 -2.82
CA TYR A 285 12.52 11.97 -2.10
C TYR A 285 12.52 13.46 -2.46
N GLY A 286 12.98 13.79 -3.66
CA GLY A 286 12.94 15.16 -4.18
C GLY A 286 11.61 15.54 -4.83
N PRO A 287 11.38 16.86 -5.08
CA PRO A 287 10.13 17.39 -5.63
C PRO A 287 9.73 16.75 -6.96
N GLY A 288 10.69 16.52 -7.87
CA GLY A 288 10.42 15.93 -9.19
C GLY A 288 9.90 14.49 -9.16
N ASN A 289 9.97 13.81 -8.00
CA ASN A 289 9.45 12.47 -7.78
C ASN A 289 8.20 12.46 -6.87
N ALA A 290 7.71 13.63 -6.48
CA ALA A 290 6.61 13.78 -5.56
C ALA A 290 5.32 14.23 -6.25
N THR A 291 4.20 13.72 -5.76
CA THR A 291 2.85 14.20 -6.06
C THR A 291 2.17 14.58 -4.76
N ILE A 292 1.61 15.77 -4.70
CA ILE A 292 0.77 16.23 -3.59
C ILE A 292 -0.68 16.31 -4.09
N ALA A 293 -1.59 15.63 -3.41
CA ALA A 293 -3.03 15.77 -3.62
C ALA A 293 -3.68 16.44 -2.41
N ILE A 294 -4.43 17.52 -2.65
CA ILE A 294 -5.07 18.39 -1.66
C ILE A 294 -6.56 18.44 -1.97
N VAL A 295 -7.39 17.89 -1.11
CA VAL A 295 -8.84 17.81 -1.33
C VAL A 295 -9.58 18.33 -0.10
N GLY A 296 -10.46 19.30 -0.28
CA GLY A 296 -11.28 19.84 0.81
C GLY A 296 -11.63 21.30 0.67
N ASP A 297 -11.84 21.95 1.82
CA ASP A 297 -12.20 23.38 1.89
C ASP A 297 -11.00 24.26 1.60
N ILE A 298 -10.75 24.49 0.33
CA ILE A 298 -9.59 25.21 -0.19
C ILE A 298 -9.98 26.17 -1.32
N ASN A 299 -9.16 27.20 -1.52
CA ASN A 299 -9.10 27.97 -2.77
C ASN A 299 -7.81 27.56 -3.52
N PRO A 300 -7.90 26.98 -4.72
CA PRO A 300 -6.71 26.49 -5.45
C PRO A 300 -5.65 27.56 -5.71
N LYS A 301 -6.05 28.82 -5.96
CA LYS A 301 -5.10 29.92 -6.19
C LYS A 301 -4.30 30.28 -4.94
N GLU A 302 -4.94 30.23 -3.78
CA GLU A 302 -4.27 30.50 -2.48
C GLU A 302 -3.37 29.34 -2.08
N VAL A 303 -3.82 28.12 -2.31
CA VAL A 303 -3.02 26.91 -2.10
C VAL A 303 -1.77 26.95 -2.96
N MET A 304 -1.88 27.26 -4.26
CA MET A 304 -0.71 27.34 -5.14
C MET A 304 0.31 28.36 -4.67
N ARG A 305 -0.13 29.56 -4.29
CA ARG A 305 0.79 30.58 -3.72
C ARG A 305 1.54 30.06 -2.49
N LEU A 306 0.84 29.35 -1.60
CA LEU A 306 1.44 28.73 -0.42
C LEU A 306 2.46 27.65 -0.80
N ILE A 307 2.11 26.76 -1.72
CA ILE A 307 2.99 25.68 -2.20
C ILE A 307 4.24 26.24 -2.90
N GLU A 308 4.09 27.29 -3.72
CA GLU A 308 5.22 27.98 -4.34
C GLU A 308 6.16 28.63 -3.31
N GLN A 309 5.61 29.22 -2.25
CA GLN A 309 6.38 29.85 -1.17
C GLN A 309 7.13 28.85 -0.29
N THR A 310 6.66 27.62 -0.21
CA THR A 310 7.22 26.53 0.63
C THR A 310 8.00 25.55 -0.24
N PHE A 311 7.34 24.64 -0.90
CA PHE A 311 7.95 23.58 -1.74
C PHE A 311 8.67 24.12 -2.97
N GLY A 312 8.22 25.26 -3.54
CA GLY A 312 8.85 25.86 -4.72
C GLY A 312 10.28 26.33 -4.50
N ARG A 313 10.70 26.51 -3.23
CA ARG A 313 12.08 26.88 -2.85
C ARG A 313 13.04 25.68 -2.81
N ILE A 314 12.51 24.46 -2.80
CA ILE A 314 13.31 23.24 -2.79
C ILE A 314 13.90 23.03 -4.18
N PRO A 315 15.22 22.85 -4.31
CA PRO A 315 15.85 22.61 -5.61
C PRO A 315 15.30 21.36 -6.31
N ALA A 316 15.29 21.40 -7.64
CA ALA A 316 14.99 20.21 -8.43
C ALA A 316 16.02 19.11 -8.15
N ALA A 317 15.54 17.89 -7.95
CA ALA A 317 16.40 16.73 -7.81
C ALA A 317 16.79 16.15 -9.19
N PRO A 318 17.94 15.46 -9.30
CA PRO A 318 18.28 14.70 -10.50
C PRO A 318 17.19 13.67 -10.86
N PRO A 319 17.09 13.27 -12.15
CA PRO A 319 16.23 12.15 -12.52
C PRO A 319 16.60 10.88 -11.76
N GLN A 320 15.58 10.13 -11.33
CA GLN A 320 15.83 8.89 -10.60
C GLN A 320 16.44 7.82 -11.51
N PRO A 321 17.27 6.93 -10.96
CA PRO A 321 17.72 5.75 -11.67
C PRO A 321 16.52 4.91 -12.16
N PRO A 322 16.52 4.48 -13.43
CA PRO A 322 15.46 3.63 -13.94
C PRO A 322 15.54 2.20 -13.36
N ILE A 323 14.40 1.57 -13.17
CA ILE A 323 14.33 0.13 -12.89
C ILE A 323 14.46 -0.57 -14.24
N VAL A 324 15.60 -1.23 -14.48
CA VAL A 324 15.92 -1.87 -15.78
C VAL A 324 15.67 -3.37 -15.78
N THR A 325 15.64 -4.00 -14.62
CA THR A 325 15.46 -5.45 -14.50
C THR A 325 14.02 -5.85 -14.82
N VAL A 326 13.86 -6.76 -15.75
CA VAL A 326 12.56 -7.34 -16.14
C VAL A 326 12.53 -8.80 -15.69
N GLU A 327 11.40 -9.23 -15.12
CA GLU A 327 11.21 -10.63 -14.77
C GLU A 327 11.17 -11.49 -16.04
N PRO A 328 12.03 -12.51 -16.16
CA PRO A 328 11.98 -13.41 -17.31
C PRO A 328 10.71 -14.27 -17.29
N PRO A 329 10.15 -14.63 -18.44
CA PRO A 329 8.97 -15.48 -18.52
C PRO A 329 9.14 -16.78 -17.74
N GLN A 330 8.16 -17.13 -16.92
CA GLN A 330 8.14 -18.39 -16.19
C GLN A 330 7.85 -19.55 -17.17
N ARG A 331 8.64 -20.63 -17.09
CA ARG A 331 8.55 -21.79 -17.99
C ARG A 331 8.16 -23.09 -17.30
N GLY A 332 7.75 -23.03 -16.06
CA GLY A 332 7.35 -24.19 -15.27
C GLY A 332 6.79 -23.79 -13.93
N GLU A 333 5.97 -24.64 -13.32
CA GLU A 333 5.45 -24.41 -11.97
C GLU A 333 6.60 -24.29 -10.97
N ARG A 334 6.46 -23.33 -10.05
CA ARG A 334 7.34 -23.18 -8.89
C ARG A 334 6.56 -23.57 -7.65
N ARG A 335 7.15 -24.40 -6.77
CA ARG A 335 6.54 -24.81 -5.50
C ARG A 335 7.52 -24.63 -4.37
N VAL A 336 7.04 -24.08 -3.27
CA VAL A 336 7.77 -23.94 -2.00
C VAL A 336 6.87 -24.33 -0.85
N GLU A 337 7.51 -24.84 0.20
CA GLU A 337 6.82 -25.23 1.44
C GLU A 337 7.48 -24.50 2.60
N VAL A 338 6.65 -24.04 3.53
CA VAL A 338 7.06 -23.30 4.73
C VAL A 338 6.54 -24.04 5.94
N GLU A 339 7.44 -24.49 6.81
CA GLU A 339 7.08 -25.11 8.09
C GLU A 339 6.88 -24.03 9.16
N PHE A 340 5.71 -24.06 9.80
CA PHE A 340 5.40 -23.18 10.92
C PHE A 340 4.40 -23.83 11.87
N ASP A 341 4.44 -23.50 13.17
CA ASP A 341 3.44 -23.99 14.14
C ASP A 341 2.15 -23.15 14.07
N ALA A 342 1.45 -23.30 12.96
CA ALA A 342 0.16 -22.63 12.70
C ALA A 342 -0.74 -23.50 11.82
N GLU A 343 -2.00 -23.10 11.66
CA GLU A 343 -2.92 -23.77 10.75
C GLU A 343 -2.41 -23.67 9.31
N PRO A 344 -2.52 -24.75 8.52
CA PRO A 344 -2.06 -24.77 7.14
C PRO A 344 -2.76 -23.71 6.27
N SER A 345 -2.05 -23.18 5.30
CA SER A 345 -2.61 -22.29 4.29
C SER A 345 -1.87 -22.43 2.95
N VAL A 346 -2.48 -21.98 1.88
CA VAL A 346 -1.89 -22.03 0.54
C VAL A 346 -2.03 -20.67 -0.16
N ALA A 347 -0.93 -20.22 -0.77
CA ALA A 347 -0.90 -19.08 -1.68
C ALA A 347 -0.57 -19.56 -3.10
N ILE A 348 -1.37 -19.14 -4.08
CA ILE A 348 -1.23 -19.52 -5.49
C ILE A 348 -1.17 -18.24 -6.31
N GLY A 349 -0.12 -18.04 -7.10
CA GLY A 349 0.06 -16.85 -7.91
C GLY A 349 0.29 -17.16 -9.38
N PHE A 350 -0.19 -16.26 -10.23
CA PHE A 350 0.03 -16.30 -11.67
C PHE A 350 0.56 -14.94 -12.13
N HIS A 351 1.66 -14.92 -12.88
CA HIS A 351 2.14 -13.67 -13.46
C HIS A 351 1.12 -13.09 -14.42
N LYS A 352 0.93 -11.77 -14.31
CA LYS A 352 0.04 -10.98 -15.16
C LYS A 352 0.72 -9.67 -15.58
N PRO A 353 0.18 -8.98 -16.61
CA PRO A 353 0.70 -7.69 -17.05
C PRO A 353 0.58 -6.61 -15.98
N ALA A 354 1.41 -5.57 -16.13
CA ALA A 354 1.39 -4.37 -15.31
C ALA A 354 0.12 -3.53 -15.50
N LEU A 355 -0.07 -2.58 -14.59
CA LEU A 355 -1.11 -1.55 -14.63
C LEU A 355 -1.18 -0.90 -16.02
N GLY A 356 -2.39 -0.77 -16.55
CA GLY A 356 -2.67 -0.13 -17.83
C GLY A 356 -2.63 -1.04 -19.05
N HIS A 357 -2.19 -2.28 -18.92
CA HIS A 357 -2.38 -3.26 -19.96
C HIS A 357 -3.88 -3.62 -20.11
N ARG A 358 -4.34 -3.92 -21.32
CA ARG A 358 -5.76 -4.25 -21.54
C ARG A 358 -6.26 -5.42 -20.68
N ASP A 359 -5.40 -6.40 -20.41
CA ASP A 359 -5.76 -7.59 -19.64
C ASP A 359 -5.72 -7.34 -18.13
N ASP A 360 -5.02 -6.30 -17.66
CA ASP A 360 -5.00 -5.89 -16.28
C ASP A 360 -6.41 -5.55 -15.75
N TYR A 361 -7.20 -4.81 -16.53
CA TYR A 361 -8.61 -4.52 -16.21
C TYR A 361 -9.50 -5.78 -16.16
N VAL A 362 -9.18 -6.80 -16.98
CA VAL A 362 -9.91 -8.06 -16.95
C VAL A 362 -9.61 -8.83 -15.67
N PHE A 363 -8.37 -8.75 -15.16
CA PHE A 363 -8.01 -9.35 -13.88
C PHE A 363 -8.76 -8.72 -12.70
N ASP A 364 -9.02 -7.42 -12.71
CA ASP A 364 -9.85 -6.77 -11.67
C ASP A 364 -11.28 -7.34 -11.66
N VAL A 365 -11.85 -7.63 -12.83
CA VAL A 365 -13.16 -8.28 -12.95
C VAL A 365 -13.10 -9.74 -12.54
N ILE A 366 -12.06 -10.48 -12.92
CA ILE A 366 -11.84 -11.88 -12.50
C ILE A 366 -11.72 -11.97 -10.97
N ASP A 367 -10.98 -11.06 -10.35
CA ASP A 367 -10.83 -10.96 -8.91
C ASP A 367 -12.19 -10.85 -8.22
N ALA A 368 -13.01 -9.91 -8.67
CA ALA A 368 -14.34 -9.71 -8.12
C ALA A 368 -15.29 -10.90 -8.38
N VAL A 369 -15.23 -11.56 -9.54
CA VAL A 369 -15.99 -12.79 -9.82
C VAL A 369 -15.61 -13.91 -8.86
N LEU A 370 -14.31 -14.06 -8.60
CA LEU A 370 -13.78 -15.18 -7.82
C LEU A 370 -13.95 -14.99 -6.31
N SER A 371 -13.70 -13.78 -5.76
CA SER A 371 -13.58 -13.63 -4.32
C SER A 371 -14.31 -12.43 -3.69
N ASP A 372 -14.92 -11.53 -4.46
CA ASP A 372 -15.57 -10.36 -3.87
C ASP A 372 -16.97 -10.70 -3.33
N GLY A 373 -17.09 -10.65 -2.01
CA GLY A 373 -18.32 -10.86 -1.26
C GLY A 373 -18.81 -12.31 -1.18
N LEU A 374 -19.90 -12.49 -0.42
CA LEU A 374 -20.43 -13.81 -0.03
C LEU A 374 -21.01 -14.65 -1.19
N THR A 375 -21.20 -14.04 -2.35
CA THR A 375 -21.77 -14.68 -3.54
C THR A 375 -20.75 -14.88 -4.66
N SER A 376 -19.47 -14.58 -4.39
CA SER A 376 -18.36 -14.86 -5.30
C SER A 376 -18.13 -16.36 -5.45
N ARG A 377 -17.55 -16.78 -6.58
CA ARG A 377 -17.50 -18.21 -6.93
C ARG A 377 -16.72 -19.04 -5.93
N LEU A 378 -15.53 -18.59 -5.53
CA LEU A 378 -14.70 -19.34 -4.57
C LEU A 378 -15.32 -19.36 -3.17
N TYR A 379 -15.84 -18.21 -2.70
CA TYR A 379 -16.49 -18.20 -1.39
C TYR A 379 -17.74 -19.09 -1.36
N ALA A 380 -18.61 -18.98 -2.34
CA ALA A 380 -19.82 -19.80 -2.43
C ALA A 380 -19.48 -21.29 -2.50
N ASN A 381 -18.54 -21.68 -3.35
CA ASN A 381 -18.17 -23.09 -3.56
C ASN A 381 -17.38 -23.67 -2.37
N LEU A 382 -16.27 -23.01 -1.94
CA LEU A 382 -15.34 -23.61 -0.98
C LEU A 382 -15.75 -23.39 0.49
N VAL A 383 -16.31 -22.21 0.80
CA VAL A 383 -16.64 -21.83 2.18
C VAL A 383 -18.08 -22.21 2.53
N ARG A 384 -19.06 -21.84 1.69
CA ARG A 384 -20.46 -22.01 2.02
C ARG A 384 -21.00 -23.40 1.68
N GLU A 385 -20.72 -23.93 0.46
CA GLU A 385 -21.31 -25.18 -0.04
C GLU A 385 -20.51 -26.41 0.38
N LYS A 386 -19.24 -26.49 -0.04
CA LYS A 386 -18.37 -27.62 0.27
C LYS A 386 -17.85 -27.61 1.70
N ARG A 387 -17.74 -26.43 2.31
CA ARG A 387 -17.19 -26.23 3.67
C ARG A 387 -15.81 -26.84 3.87
N ILE A 388 -14.96 -26.73 2.83
CA ILE A 388 -13.57 -27.20 2.87
C ILE A 388 -12.58 -26.10 3.22
N ALA A 389 -12.97 -24.83 3.07
CA ALA A 389 -12.15 -23.68 3.39
C ALA A 389 -12.74 -22.87 4.54
N ALA A 390 -11.92 -22.40 5.47
CA ALA A 390 -12.25 -21.40 6.46
C ALA A 390 -12.28 -19.99 5.83
N SER A 391 -11.37 -19.75 4.89
CA SER A 391 -11.31 -18.50 4.12
C SER A 391 -10.72 -18.73 2.73
N VAL A 392 -11.14 -17.91 1.78
CA VAL A 392 -10.53 -17.81 0.45
C VAL A 392 -10.67 -16.37 -0.04
N ASN A 393 -9.60 -15.82 -0.59
CA ASN A 393 -9.58 -14.49 -1.20
C ASN A 393 -8.61 -14.46 -2.38
N SER A 394 -8.72 -13.42 -3.20
CA SER A 394 -7.77 -13.14 -4.28
C SER A 394 -7.35 -11.66 -4.25
N ASP A 395 -6.25 -11.35 -4.95
CA ASP A 395 -5.71 -10.00 -5.14
C ASP A 395 -5.15 -9.91 -6.55
N SER A 396 -5.65 -8.97 -7.32
CA SER A 396 -5.22 -8.77 -8.72
C SER A 396 -3.93 -7.94 -8.85
N ASN A 397 -3.34 -7.42 -7.77
CA ASN A 397 -2.27 -6.41 -7.87
C ASN A 397 -1.07 -6.62 -6.92
N TYR A 398 -0.68 -7.87 -6.72
CA TYR A 398 0.38 -8.22 -5.76
C TYR A 398 1.75 -8.43 -6.45
N PRO A 399 2.86 -7.93 -5.89
CA PRO A 399 3.02 -7.07 -4.72
C PRO A 399 3.09 -5.58 -5.07
N GLY A 400 2.89 -5.22 -6.31
CA GLY A 400 2.90 -3.87 -6.85
C GLY A 400 2.28 -3.83 -8.23
N VAL A 401 2.22 -2.65 -8.88
CA VAL A 401 1.46 -2.43 -10.11
C VAL A 401 2.28 -1.87 -11.28
N ARG A 402 3.45 -1.26 -11.02
CA ARG A 402 4.26 -0.58 -12.06
C ARG A 402 4.97 -1.53 -13.02
N ALA A 403 5.17 -2.77 -12.63
CA ALA A 403 5.76 -3.83 -13.43
C ALA A 403 4.78 -5.01 -13.54
N PRO A 404 5.02 -5.98 -14.45
CA PRO A 404 4.31 -7.25 -14.42
C PRO A 404 4.34 -7.84 -13.00
N ASN A 405 3.15 -8.24 -12.54
CA ASN A 405 2.93 -8.62 -11.15
C ASN A 405 2.15 -9.94 -11.06
N LEU A 406 1.52 -10.22 -9.93
CA LEU A 406 0.82 -11.48 -9.71
C LEU A 406 -0.68 -11.24 -9.47
N PHE A 407 -1.50 -12.09 -10.07
CA PHE A 407 -2.81 -12.42 -9.55
C PHE A 407 -2.62 -13.53 -8.50
N VAL A 408 -3.02 -13.27 -7.27
CA VAL A 408 -2.78 -14.18 -6.14
C VAL A 408 -4.11 -14.68 -5.58
N LEU A 409 -4.16 -15.96 -5.26
CA LEU A 409 -5.24 -16.62 -4.52
C LEU A 409 -4.65 -17.12 -3.21
N ASN A 410 -5.33 -16.87 -2.11
CA ASN A 410 -4.94 -17.33 -0.78
C ASN A 410 -6.11 -18.03 -0.10
N ALA A 411 -5.86 -19.19 0.51
CA ALA A 411 -6.90 -19.95 1.18
C ALA A 411 -6.38 -20.72 2.41
N THR A 412 -7.25 -20.83 3.41
CA THR A 412 -7.01 -21.60 4.64
C THR A 412 -8.01 -22.77 4.68
N PRO A 413 -7.56 -24.02 4.81
CA PRO A 413 -8.44 -25.17 4.95
C PRO A 413 -9.27 -25.08 6.24
N LEU A 414 -10.47 -25.66 6.18
CA LEU A 414 -11.27 -25.95 7.36
C LEU A 414 -11.02 -27.42 7.75
N ALA A 415 -10.48 -27.67 8.94
CA ALA A 415 -10.21 -29.03 9.39
C ALA A 415 -11.46 -29.93 9.27
N PRO A 416 -11.33 -31.18 8.80
CA PRO A 416 -10.11 -31.96 8.56
C PRO A 416 -9.52 -31.84 7.14
N HIS A 417 -10.00 -30.91 6.32
CA HIS A 417 -9.57 -30.75 4.94
C HIS A 417 -8.13 -30.24 4.82
N THR A 418 -7.52 -30.46 3.66
CA THR A 418 -6.12 -30.17 3.39
C THR A 418 -5.93 -29.02 2.41
N THR A 419 -4.72 -28.44 2.38
CA THR A 419 -4.34 -27.45 1.35
C THR A 419 -4.41 -28.03 -0.06
N ALA A 420 -4.12 -29.31 -0.25
CA ALA A 420 -4.21 -29.99 -1.54
C ALA A 420 -5.66 -30.11 -2.06
N GLU A 421 -6.64 -30.36 -1.19
CA GLU A 421 -8.06 -30.39 -1.55
C GLU A 421 -8.55 -29.00 -1.97
N ILE A 422 -8.13 -27.95 -1.25
CA ILE A 422 -8.45 -26.56 -1.59
C ILE A 422 -7.79 -26.17 -2.91
N GLU A 423 -6.51 -26.48 -3.09
CA GLU A 423 -5.77 -26.22 -4.32
C GLU A 423 -6.48 -26.84 -5.52
N ALA A 424 -6.89 -28.11 -5.41
CA ALA A 424 -7.63 -28.79 -6.47
C ALA A 424 -8.99 -28.10 -6.76
N ALA A 425 -9.70 -27.66 -5.72
CA ALA A 425 -10.98 -26.98 -5.87
C ALA A 425 -10.84 -25.59 -6.52
N ILE A 426 -9.77 -24.85 -6.18
CA ILE A 426 -9.44 -23.57 -6.81
C ILE A 426 -9.14 -23.79 -8.31
N TYR A 427 -8.31 -24.78 -8.65
CA TYR A 427 -8.01 -25.08 -10.05
C TYR A 427 -9.26 -25.49 -10.84
N ALA A 428 -10.15 -26.26 -10.25
CA ALA A 428 -11.42 -26.59 -10.91
C ALA A 428 -12.25 -25.35 -11.23
N GLU A 429 -12.27 -24.34 -10.34
CA GLU A 429 -12.99 -23.09 -10.59
C GLU A 429 -12.29 -22.22 -11.65
N LEU A 430 -10.95 -22.20 -11.65
CA LEU A 430 -10.18 -21.51 -12.71
C LEU A 430 -10.38 -22.20 -14.09
N GLU A 431 -10.47 -23.52 -14.15
CA GLU A 431 -10.80 -24.24 -15.40
C GLU A 431 -12.21 -23.91 -15.88
N ARG A 432 -13.17 -23.74 -14.96
CA ARG A 432 -14.52 -23.30 -15.33
C ARG A 432 -14.51 -21.91 -15.95
N LEU A 433 -13.68 -20.97 -15.45
CA LEU A 433 -13.54 -19.65 -16.09
C LEU A 433 -13.01 -19.72 -17.53
N LYS A 434 -12.22 -20.74 -17.88
CA LYS A 434 -11.69 -20.93 -19.23
C LYS A 434 -12.73 -21.52 -20.18
N THR A 435 -13.60 -22.39 -19.69
CA THR A 435 -14.51 -23.22 -20.50
C THR A 435 -15.96 -22.76 -20.49
N GLU A 436 -16.40 -22.14 -19.39
CA GLU A 436 -17.76 -21.67 -19.21
C GLU A 436 -17.80 -20.14 -19.16
N PRO A 437 -18.64 -19.48 -19.97
CA PRO A 437 -18.78 -18.02 -19.88
C PRO A 437 -19.38 -17.61 -18.54
N VAL A 438 -18.93 -16.48 -18.00
CA VAL A 438 -19.59 -15.81 -16.86
C VAL A 438 -20.98 -15.41 -17.29
N PHE A 439 -22.00 -15.77 -16.51
CA PHE A 439 -23.39 -15.42 -16.83
C PHE A 439 -23.58 -13.90 -16.85
N ALA A 440 -24.39 -13.41 -17.79
CA ALA A 440 -24.61 -11.97 -17.98
C ALA A 440 -25.03 -11.27 -16.68
N LYS A 441 -25.92 -11.87 -15.89
CA LYS A 441 -26.37 -11.32 -14.62
C LYS A 441 -25.28 -11.28 -13.53
N GLU A 442 -24.35 -12.27 -13.54
CA GLU A 442 -23.21 -12.32 -12.64
C GLU A 442 -22.20 -11.21 -13.01
N LEU A 443 -21.89 -11.07 -14.29
CA LEU A 443 -21.00 -10.04 -14.79
C LEU A 443 -21.56 -8.63 -14.51
N GLU A 444 -22.84 -8.40 -14.79
CA GLU A 444 -23.51 -7.13 -14.49
C GLU A 444 -23.42 -6.77 -13.00
N LYS A 445 -23.69 -7.73 -12.10
CA LYS A 445 -23.53 -7.53 -10.65
C LYS A 445 -22.11 -7.12 -10.29
N VAL A 446 -21.09 -7.82 -10.82
CA VAL A 446 -19.68 -7.56 -10.52
C VAL A 446 -19.28 -6.17 -11.02
N LEU A 447 -19.61 -5.81 -12.25
CA LEU A 447 -19.29 -4.49 -12.80
C LEU A 447 -19.97 -3.36 -12.00
N ASN A 448 -21.22 -3.55 -11.59
CA ASN A 448 -21.93 -2.59 -10.74
C ASN A 448 -21.27 -2.44 -9.35
N ASN A 449 -20.78 -3.54 -8.76
CA ASN A 449 -20.06 -3.48 -7.48
C ASN A 449 -18.75 -2.72 -7.61
N LEU A 450 -17.93 -3.03 -8.61
CA LEU A 450 -16.66 -2.34 -8.87
C LEU A 450 -16.87 -0.83 -9.10
N ASP A 451 -17.92 -0.46 -9.85
CA ASP A 451 -18.28 0.95 -10.04
C ASP A 451 -18.69 1.63 -8.71
N ALA A 452 -19.50 0.95 -7.91
CA ALA A 452 -19.93 1.44 -6.61
C ALA A 452 -18.76 1.59 -5.63
N ASP A 453 -17.77 0.68 -5.67
CA ASP A 453 -16.57 0.74 -4.85
C ASP A 453 -15.68 1.93 -5.23
N LEU A 454 -15.50 2.17 -6.53
CA LEU A 454 -14.80 3.36 -7.00
C LEU A 454 -15.51 4.65 -6.55
N VAL A 455 -16.84 4.73 -6.70
CA VAL A 455 -17.62 5.88 -6.24
C VAL A 455 -17.46 6.08 -4.72
N ARG A 456 -17.48 5.00 -3.94
CA ARG A 456 -17.26 5.05 -2.48
C ARG A 456 -15.86 5.55 -2.14
N ALA A 457 -14.83 5.06 -2.84
CA ALA A 457 -13.44 5.49 -2.65
C ALA A 457 -13.25 6.99 -2.94
N LEU A 458 -13.95 7.52 -3.95
CA LEU A 458 -13.86 8.93 -4.34
C LEU A 458 -14.76 9.89 -3.50
N ARG A 459 -15.63 9.34 -2.64
CA ARG A 459 -16.62 10.13 -1.89
C ARG A 459 -15.98 10.98 -0.79
N SER A 460 -15.05 10.43 -0.01
CA SER A 460 -14.36 11.17 1.04
C SER A 460 -13.21 12.02 0.47
N ASN A 461 -12.85 13.11 1.17
CA ASN A 461 -11.70 13.93 0.80
C ASN A 461 -10.40 13.10 0.81
N GLY A 462 -10.18 12.31 1.87
CA GLY A 462 -9.00 11.45 1.99
C GLY A 462 -8.93 10.37 0.91
N GLY A 463 -10.05 9.72 0.59
CA GLY A 463 -10.11 8.70 -0.46
C GLY A 463 -9.81 9.30 -1.84
N LEU A 464 -10.39 10.46 -2.17
CA LEU A 464 -10.10 11.14 -3.43
C LEU A 464 -8.64 11.58 -3.51
N ALA A 465 -8.09 12.19 -2.45
CA ALA A 465 -6.69 12.58 -2.41
C ALA A 465 -5.76 11.39 -2.61
N ALA A 466 -6.07 10.25 -1.97
CA ALA A 466 -5.30 9.01 -2.11
C ALA A 466 -5.33 8.47 -3.55
N GLN A 467 -6.49 8.43 -4.19
CA GLN A 467 -6.63 7.94 -5.57
C GLN A 467 -5.92 8.84 -6.58
N LEU A 468 -6.06 10.16 -6.46
CA LEU A 468 -5.37 11.12 -7.32
C LEU A 468 -3.85 10.98 -7.20
N ALA A 469 -3.32 10.95 -5.97
CA ALA A 469 -1.89 10.81 -5.73
C ALA A 469 -1.36 9.45 -6.19
N LEU A 470 -2.09 8.36 -5.94
CA LEU A 470 -1.73 7.01 -6.37
C LEU A 470 -1.55 6.95 -7.89
N TYR A 471 -2.59 7.26 -8.65
CA TYR A 471 -2.54 7.09 -10.10
C TYR A 471 -1.61 8.09 -10.78
N GLN A 472 -1.50 9.32 -10.27
CA GLN A 472 -0.46 10.24 -10.74
C GLN A 472 0.94 9.66 -10.54
N THR A 473 1.17 8.98 -9.42
CA THR A 473 2.49 8.43 -9.08
C THR A 473 2.80 7.15 -9.86
N VAL A 474 1.88 6.20 -9.94
CA VAL A 474 2.16 4.87 -10.55
C VAL A 474 1.90 4.84 -12.06
N ALA A 475 0.86 5.55 -12.54
CA ALA A 475 0.47 5.60 -13.96
C ALA A 475 0.99 6.86 -14.68
N GLY A 476 1.46 7.90 -13.95
CA GLY A 476 1.86 9.18 -14.52
C GLY A 476 0.68 10.08 -14.93
N ASP A 477 -0.56 9.65 -14.69
CA ASP A 477 -1.78 10.39 -15.01
C ASP A 477 -2.88 10.03 -14.01
N TRP A 478 -3.29 10.96 -13.18
CA TRP A 478 -4.37 10.78 -12.21
C TRP A 478 -5.73 10.41 -12.86
N ARG A 479 -5.91 10.78 -14.15
CA ARG A 479 -7.12 10.45 -14.92
C ARG A 479 -7.24 8.95 -15.19
N TYR A 480 -6.18 8.19 -14.89
CA TYR A 480 -6.20 6.74 -15.02
C TYR A 480 -7.39 6.11 -14.29
N ALA A 481 -7.74 6.57 -13.08
CA ALA A 481 -8.89 6.07 -12.33
C ALA A 481 -10.21 6.12 -13.13
N LEU A 482 -10.43 7.23 -13.88
CA LEU A 482 -11.62 7.40 -14.70
C LEU A 482 -11.56 6.53 -15.96
N LYS A 483 -10.40 6.48 -16.61
CA LYS A 483 -10.16 5.63 -17.79
C LYS A 483 -10.28 4.15 -17.45
N ALA A 484 -9.77 3.72 -16.28
CA ALA A 484 -9.89 2.35 -15.79
C ALA A 484 -11.36 1.96 -15.58
N ARG A 485 -12.18 2.85 -15.01
CA ARG A 485 -13.62 2.64 -14.86
C ARG A 485 -14.30 2.26 -16.17
N ASP A 486 -14.06 3.04 -17.24
CA ASP A 486 -14.67 2.80 -18.55
C ASP A 486 -14.15 1.48 -19.17
N LYS A 487 -12.87 1.16 -18.96
CA LYS A 487 -12.26 -0.09 -19.41
C LYS A 487 -12.83 -1.31 -18.69
N ILE A 488 -12.95 -1.24 -17.37
CA ILE A 488 -13.57 -2.28 -16.54
C ILE A 488 -15.02 -2.48 -16.96
N ALA A 489 -15.80 -1.40 -17.14
CA ALA A 489 -17.19 -1.48 -17.60
C ALA A 489 -17.36 -2.13 -18.99
N SER A 490 -16.32 -2.12 -19.82
CA SER A 490 -16.33 -2.72 -21.16
C SER A 490 -15.88 -4.19 -21.19
N VAL A 491 -15.48 -4.79 -20.06
CA VAL A 491 -15.04 -6.18 -19.99
C VAL A 491 -16.19 -7.13 -20.28
N THR A 492 -15.95 -8.10 -21.16
CA THR A 492 -16.94 -9.11 -21.57
C THR A 492 -16.64 -10.48 -20.99
N ALA A 493 -17.61 -11.37 -20.98
CA ALA A 493 -17.40 -12.78 -20.60
C ALA A 493 -16.34 -13.47 -21.49
N ALA A 494 -16.25 -13.10 -22.77
CA ALA A 494 -15.24 -13.61 -23.70
C ALA A 494 -13.82 -13.12 -23.32
N ASP A 495 -13.67 -11.88 -22.85
CA ASP A 495 -12.38 -11.38 -22.33
C ASP A 495 -11.93 -12.17 -21.12
N ILE A 496 -12.85 -12.46 -20.19
CA ILE A 496 -12.58 -13.26 -18.99
C ILE A 496 -12.10 -14.66 -19.39
N GLN A 497 -12.80 -15.34 -20.32
CA GLN A 497 -12.40 -16.67 -20.79
C GLN A 497 -11.03 -16.65 -21.46
N ARG A 498 -10.77 -15.68 -22.33
CA ARG A 498 -9.48 -15.51 -23.02
C ARG A 498 -8.34 -15.32 -22.03
N VAL A 499 -8.49 -14.37 -21.09
CA VAL A 499 -7.48 -14.07 -20.07
C VAL A 499 -7.27 -15.27 -19.14
N ALA A 500 -8.34 -15.92 -18.71
CA ALA A 500 -8.22 -17.14 -17.89
C ALA A 500 -7.44 -18.24 -18.63
N ALA A 501 -7.72 -18.46 -19.92
CA ALA A 501 -7.02 -19.47 -20.72
C ALA A 501 -5.54 -19.12 -20.94
N GLU A 502 -5.22 -17.86 -21.14
CA GLU A 502 -3.86 -17.38 -21.42
C GLU A 502 -2.98 -17.42 -20.17
N TYR A 503 -3.46 -16.96 -19.02
CA TYR A 503 -2.61 -16.72 -17.84
C TYR A 503 -2.71 -17.80 -16.76
N PHE A 504 -3.87 -18.46 -16.54
CA PHE A 504 -4.01 -19.48 -15.50
C PHE A 504 -3.49 -20.85 -15.96
N THR A 505 -2.24 -20.87 -16.39
CA THR A 505 -1.57 -22.09 -16.86
C THR A 505 -0.66 -22.67 -15.79
N LYS A 506 -0.42 -23.98 -15.83
CA LYS A 506 0.50 -24.65 -14.90
C LYS A 506 1.93 -24.07 -15.00
N SER A 507 2.39 -23.71 -16.18
CA SER A 507 3.72 -23.14 -16.39
C SER A 507 3.89 -21.72 -15.83
N ASN A 508 2.80 -20.97 -15.67
CA ASN A 508 2.79 -19.60 -15.12
C ASN A 508 2.51 -19.55 -13.60
N ARG A 509 2.39 -20.72 -12.97
CA ARG A 509 1.91 -20.83 -11.58
C ARG A 509 3.05 -20.93 -10.58
N THR A 510 2.95 -20.18 -9.48
CA THR A 510 3.77 -20.34 -8.28
C THR A 510 2.87 -20.69 -7.11
N VAL A 511 3.25 -21.69 -6.30
CA VAL A 511 2.49 -22.16 -5.14
C VAL A 511 3.40 -22.17 -3.92
N ALA A 512 2.93 -21.57 -2.84
CA ALA A 512 3.54 -21.70 -1.53
C ALA A 512 2.53 -22.32 -0.55
N THR A 513 2.97 -23.31 0.21
CA THR A 513 2.13 -24.00 1.20
C THR A 513 2.74 -23.85 2.57
N LEU A 514 1.96 -23.32 3.52
CA LEU A 514 2.30 -23.37 4.92
C LEU A 514 1.86 -24.73 5.46
N VAL A 515 2.79 -25.46 6.04
CA VAL A 515 2.54 -26.77 6.67
C VAL A 515 2.80 -26.68 8.16
N LYS A 516 1.98 -27.38 8.95
CA LYS A 516 2.19 -27.41 10.39
C LYS A 516 3.47 -28.17 10.71
N LYS A 517 4.37 -27.51 11.44
CA LYS A 517 5.61 -28.13 11.95
C LYS A 517 5.24 -29.39 12.74
N ALA A 518 5.77 -30.54 12.33
CA ALA A 518 5.57 -31.77 13.07
C ALA A 518 6.14 -31.59 14.48
N GLY A 519 5.28 -31.66 15.50
CA GLY A 519 5.72 -31.57 16.88
C GLY A 519 6.81 -32.60 17.15
N GLU A 520 7.89 -32.22 17.81
CA GLU A 520 8.89 -33.15 18.28
C GLU A 520 8.14 -34.25 19.07
N ARG A 521 8.14 -35.48 18.54
CA ARG A 521 7.69 -36.62 19.32
C ARG A 521 8.56 -36.63 20.57
N LYS A 522 8.01 -36.17 21.71
CA LYS A 522 8.61 -36.50 23.00
C LYS A 522 8.72 -38.02 23.04
N VAL A 523 9.93 -38.52 22.79
CA VAL A 523 10.25 -39.91 23.05
C VAL A 523 9.96 -40.09 24.54
N ALA A 524 8.88 -40.77 24.85
CA ALA A 524 8.58 -41.14 26.22
C ALA A 524 9.76 -42.00 26.67
N THR A 525 10.65 -41.43 27.46
CA THR A 525 11.65 -42.20 28.20
C THR A 525 10.89 -43.13 29.11
N ALA A 526 10.93 -44.41 28.75
CA ALA A 526 10.39 -45.46 29.60
C ALA A 526 11.07 -45.35 30.99
N PRO A 527 10.31 -45.46 32.09
CA PRO A 527 10.92 -45.44 33.40
C PRO A 527 11.87 -46.65 33.52
N LEU A 528 13.13 -46.37 33.81
CA LEU A 528 14.09 -47.37 34.21
C LEU A 528 13.54 -48.02 35.48
N HIS A 529 13.12 -49.28 35.37
CA HIS A 529 12.83 -50.12 36.55
C HIS A 529 14.08 -50.18 37.41
N GLU A 530 14.01 -49.66 38.63
CA GLU A 530 14.91 -49.99 39.71
C GLU A 530 14.90 -51.50 39.89
N VAL A 531 16.03 -52.17 39.59
CA VAL A 531 16.31 -53.53 40.08
C VAL A 531 16.94 -53.34 41.44
N ALA A 532 16.10 -53.60 42.46
CA ALA A 532 16.56 -53.82 43.82
C ALA A 532 17.44 -55.07 43.90
N GLN A 533 18.65 -54.93 44.42
CA GLN A 533 19.29 -55.82 45.42
C GLN A 533 20.41 -55.05 46.13
#